data_f8e753580844b8adcf810a897d2d4c4c
#
_entry.id   f8e753580844b8adcf810a897d2d4c4c
#
_cell.length_a   1.000
_cell.length_b   1.000
_cell.length_c   1.000
_cell.angle_alpha   90.00
_cell.angle_beta   90.00
_cell.angle_gamma   90.00
#
_symmetry.space_group_name_H-M   'P 1'
#
loop_
_entity.id
_entity.type
_entity.pdbx_description
1 polymer ?
#
loop_
_entity_poly.entity_id
_entity_poly.type
_entity_poly.pdbx_seq_one_letter_code
_entity_poly.pdbx_strand_id
1 'polypeptide(L)'
;MKETGDLAVHYDTSQFGLDRSHATVATSNRTSLVVGPEGRVPPLLPEAQKRQAERAAYQREHQWDGPESRPLAERCITWPSEGPPMLAPGYNSNLQIVQGKGYVAIMQEMIHDVRIIPTDNSAHLPSNIHLYFGDSRGHWEGNTLVVDTTNFTDKTAFRGSGEKLHVVEKFTRTADDAIKYEFTVDDATAWAKPWSAEVTWAKEAGPVFEYACQEGNYGMKNNLSGARATEKKAAEAAAAKK
;
A
#
# COMPACT_ATOMS: atom_id res chain seq x y z
N MET A 1 -0.24 -32.52 21.41
CA MET A 1 -1.51 -33.11 20.95
C MET A 1 -1.49 -33.09 19.46
N LYS A 2 -1.53 -34.26 18.80
CA LYS A 2 -1.72 -34.35 17.36
C LYS A 2 -3.22 -34.13 17.11
N GLU A 3 -3.58 -33.03 16.51
CA GLU A 3 -4.92 -32.87 15.95
C GLU A 3 -5.02 -33.78 14.74
N THR A 4 -5.59 -34.94 14.97
CA THR A 4 -5.99 -35.88 13.94
C THR A 4 -7.50 -35.80 13.82
N GLY A 5 -8.00 -35.19 12.77
CA GLY A 5 -9.43 -35.18 12.49
C GLY A 5 -9.82 -34.11 11.48
N ASP A 6 -11.01 -34.24 10.94
CA ASP A 6 -11.66 -33.41 9.91
C ASP A 6 -11.84 -31.89 10.26
N LEU A 7 -11.17 -31.41 11.31
CA LEU A 7 -11.17 -30.02 11.74
C LEU A 7 -9.88 -29.26 11.38
N ALA A 8 -8.95 -29.88 10.67
CA ALA A 8 -7.82 -29.17 10.10
C ALA A 8 -8.34 -28.23 9.01
N VAL A 9 -8.37 -26.93 9.31
CA VAL A 9 -8.65 -25.91 8.30
C VAL A 9 -7.48 -25.93 7.32
N HIS A 10 -7.68 -26.57 6.19
CA HIS A 10 -6.73 -26.50 5.08
C HIS A 10 -6.93 -25.16 4.37
N TYR A 11 -6.05 -24.22 4.68
CA TYR A 11 -5.96 -23.01 3.88
C TYR A 11 -5.36 -23.38 2.53
N ASP A 12 -6.17 -23.32 1.50
CA ASP A 12 -5.68 -23.34 0.14
C ASP A 12 -5.07 -21.98 -0.18
N THR A 13 -3.76 -21.90 -0.06
CA THR A 13 -3.02 -20.65 -0.31
C THR A 13 -3.11 -20.19 -1.76
N SER A 14 -3.49 -21.07 -2.71
CA SER A 14 -3.73 -20.71 -4.10
C SER A 14 -4.95 -19.79 -4.25
N GLN A 15 -5.96 -19.96 -3.39
CA GLN A 15 -7.15 -19.09 -3.37
C GLN A 15 -6.84 -17.63 -2.99
N PHE A 16 -5.71 -17.40 -2.34
CA PHE A 16 -5.27 -16.07 -1.91
C PHE A 16 -4.13 -15.50 -2.78
N GLY A 17 -3.88 -16.09 -3.95
CA GLY A 17 -2.78 -15.64 -4.81
C GLY A 17 -1.39 -15.87 -4.19
N LEU A 18 -1.29 -16.74 -3.18
CA LEU A 18 -0.02 -17.14 -2.56
C LEU A 18 0.64 -18.31 -3.29
N ASP A 19 -0.02 -18.84 -4.33
CA ASP A 19 0.55 -19.84 -5.20
C ASP A 19 1.67 -19.25 -6.02
N ARG A 20 2.87 -19.78 -5.85
CA ARG A 20 4.06 -19.36 -6.60
C ARG A 20 4.00 -19.68 -8.10
N SER A 21 3.02 -20.44 -8.56
CA SER A 21 2.79 -20.74 -9.99
C SER A 21 2.41 -19.46 -10.76
N HIS A 22 1.86 -18.45 -10.09
CA HIS A 22 1.53 -17.14 -10.63
C HIS A 22 2.59 -16.07 -10.34
N ALA A 23 3.76 -16.47 -9.86
CA ALA A 23 4.85 -15.54 -9.64
C ALA A 23 5.15 -14.79 -10.93
N THR A 24 5.04 -13.47 -10.91
CA THR A 24 5.36 -12.59 -12.03
C THR A 24 6.75 -12.94 -12.55
N VAL A 25 6.82 -13.46 -13.76
CA VAL A 25 8.11 -13.75 -14.39
C VAL A 25 8.78 -12.41 -14.64
N ALA A 26 9.88 -12.16 -13.92
CA ALA A 26 10.69 -10.98 -14.17
C ALA A 26 11.16 -11.05 -15.64
N THR A 27 10.81 -10.05 -16.43
CA THR A 27 11.22 -9.95 -17.84
C THR A 27 12.70 -9.62 -18.01
N SER A 28 13.42 -9.50 -16.90
CA SER A 28 14.86 -9.20 -16.86
C SER A 28 15.55 -10.04 -15.79
N ASN A 29 16.84 -10.34 -15.98
CA ASN A 29 17.70 -11.04 -15.02
C ASN A 29 18.14 -10.11 -13.84
N ARG A 30 17.42 -9.03 -13.58
CA ARG A 30 17.73 -8.14 -12.47
C ARG A 30 17.33 -8.78 -11.14
N THR A 31 18.15 -8.56 -10.12
CA THR A 31 17.90 -9.00 -8.75
C THR A 31 17.12 -7.97 -7.92
N SER A 32 16.76 -6.82 -8.53
CA SER A 32 16.04 -5.74 -7.88
C SER A 32 14.98 -5.18 -8.83
N LEU A 33 13.83 -4.79 -8.29
CA LEU A 33 12.81 -4.01 -9.02
C LEU A 33 13.28 -2.58 -9.28
N VAL A 34 14.17 -2.04 -8.44
CA VAL A 34 14.70 -0.67 -8.60
C VAL A 34 15.63 -0.61 -9.80
N VAL A 35 15.33 0.31 -10.71
CA VAL A 35 16.08 0.49 -11.97
C VAL A 35 17.00 1.72 -11.95
N GLY A 36 16.75 2.67 -11.08
CA GLY A 36 17.55 3.89 -10.93
C GLY A 36 17.37 4.54 -9.56
N PRO A 37 18.38 5.26 -9.10
CA PRO A 37 19.78 5.13 -9.49
C PRO A 37 20.42 3.88 -8.92
N GLU A 38 21.39 3.31 -9.60
CA GLU A 38 22.24 2.20 -9.14
C GLU A 38 21.50 0.90 -8.74
N GLY A 39 20.20 0.73 -9.15
CA GLY A 39 19.40 -0.44 -8.82
C GLY A 39 19.06 -0.58 -7.33
N ARG A 40 19.16 0.48 -6.55
CA ARG A 40 18.87 0.53 -5.12
C ARG A 40 18.08 1.77 -4.76
N VAL A 41 17.22 1.66 -3.76
CA VAL A 41 16.58 2.84 -3.16
C VAL A 41 17.68 3.67 -2.48
N PRO A 42 17.78 4.98 -2.77
CA PRO A 42 18.71 5.86 -2.08
C PRO A 42 18.49 5.85 -0.57
N PRO A 43 19.53 6.06 0.25
CA PRO A 43 19.35 6.17 1.69
C PRO A 43 18.49 7.40 2.01
N LEU A 44 17.70 7.28 3.08
CA LEU A 44 16.96 8.40 3.61
C LEU A 44 17.90 9.50 4.11
N LEU A 45 17.51 10.74 3.89
CA LEU A 45 18.15 11.90 4.51
C LEU A 45 18.04 11.84 6.04
N PRO A 46 19.00 12.41 6.80
CA PRO A 46 18.97 12.38 8.26
C PRO A 46 17.66 12.87 8.87
N GLU A 47 17.09 13.94 8.33
CA GLU A 47 15.81 14.49 8.80
C GLU A 47 14.63 13.54 8.54
N ALA A 48 14.63 12.81 7.43
CA ALA A 48 13.61 11.79 7.15
C ALA A 48 13.75 10.58 8.09
N GLN A 49 14.98 10.16 8.38
CA GLN A 49 15.26 9.11 9.38
C GLN A 49 14.75 9.52 10.76
N LYS A 50 14.99 10.77 11.16
CA LYS A 50 14.53 11.33 12.42
C LYS A 50 13.00 11.33 12.49
N ARG A 51 12.31 11.88 11.47
CA ARG A 51 10.84 11.86 11.39
C ARG A 51 10.26 10.44 11.49
N GLN A 52 10.90 9.49 10.80
CA GLN A 52 10.47 8.08 10.83
C GLN A 52 10.65 7.46 12.23
N ALA A 53 11.77 7.76 12.90
CA ALA A 53 12.03 7.29 14.26
C ALA A 53 11.04 7.88 15.28
N GLU A 54 10.77 9.18 15.20
CA GLU A 54 9.80 9.88 16.05
C GLU A 54 8.38 9.33 15.85
N ARG A 55 7.97 9.12 14.58
CA ARG A 55 6.66 8.49 14.26
C ARG A 55 6.56 7.08 14.83
N ALA A 56 7.62 6.28 14.69
CA ALA A 56 7.66 4.93 15.25
C ALA A 56 7.66 4.92 16.80
N ALA A 57 8.30 5.89 17.44
CA ALA A 57 8.27 6.06 18.89
C ALA A 57 6.85 6.44 19.37
N TYR A 58 6.26 7.45 18.76
CA TYR A 58 4.88 7.87 19.02
C TYR A 58 3.88 6.70 18.86
N GLN A 59 3.99 5.96 17.73
CA GLN A 59 3.11 4.81 17.48
C GLN A 59 3.26 3.72 18.53
N ARG A 60 4.47 3.42 19.01
CA ARG A 60 4.68 2.44 20.10
C ARG A 60 4.02 2.86 21.42
N GLU A 61 4.08 4.15 21.76
CA GLU A 61 3.52 4.69 22.99
C GLU A 61 1.99 4.78 22.94
N HIS A 62 1.45 5.22 21.80
CA HIS A 62 0.05 5.60 21.65
C HIS A 62 -0.81 4.59 20.90
N GLN A 63 -0.25 3.47 20.44
CA GLN A 63 -0.98 2.52 19.59
C GLN A 63 -2.26 1.94 20.18
N TRP A 64 -2.44 2.05 21.50
CA TRP A 64 -3.59 1.52 22.22
C TRP A 64 -4.54 2.59 22.76
N ASP A 65 -4.30 3.86 22.47
CA ASP A 65 -5.10 4.97 22.99
C ASP A 65 -6.55 4.91 22.48
N GLY A 66 -6.72 4.53 21.22
CA GLY A 66 -8.03 4.39 20.60
C GLY A 66 -7.96 3.81 19.19
N PRO A 67 -9.10 3.66 18.52
CA PRO A 67 -9.16 3.19 17.14
C PRO A 67 -8.33 4.08 16.17
N GLU A 68 -8.29 5.37 16.41
CA GLU A 68 -7.58 6.35 15.57
C GLU A 68 -6.07 6.13 15.60
N SER A 69 -5.55 5.55 16.67
CA SER A 69 -4.13 5.25 16.84
C SER A 69 -3.72 3.93 16.21
N ARG A 70 -4.68 3.13 15.73
CA ARG A 70 -4.38 1.87 15.04
C ARG A 70 -3.98 2.10 13.59
N PRO A 71 -3.14 1.22 13.01
CA PRO A 71 -2.77 1.27 11.60
C PRO A 71 -3.98 1.36 10.67
N LEU A 72 -3.84 2.08 9.56
CA LEU A 72 -4.92 2.26 8.59
C LEU A 72 -5.44 0.93 8.03
N ALA A 73 -4.57 -0.06 7.88
CA ALA A 73 -4.92 -1.40 7.43
C ALA A 73 -5.84 -2.15 8.42
N GLU A 74 -5.56 -2.04 9.73
CA GLU A 74 -6.45 -2.61 10.75
C GLU A 74 -7.81 -1.91 10.83
N ARG A 75 -7.85 -0.65 10.40
CA ARG A 75 -9.05 0.17 10.32
C ARG A 75 -9.80 -0.01 9.01
N CYS A 76 -9.34 -0.88 8.13
CA CYS A 76 -9.89 -1.10 6.79
C CYS A 76 -10.00 0.19 5.95
N ILE A 77 -9.04 1.10 6.09
CA ILE A 77 -9.01 2.36 5.35
C ILE A 77 -8.14 2.22 4.11
N THR A 78 -6.91 1.70 4.25
CA THR A 78 -6.00 1.43 3.14
C THR A 78 -4.90 0.48 3.55
N TRP A 79 -4.34 -0.26 2.62
CA TRP A 79 -3.18 -1.11 2.82
C TRP A 79 -1.90 -0.40 2.35
N PRO A 80 -0.75 -0.58 3.02
CA PRO A 80 0.46 0.19 2.71
C PRO A 80 1.02 0.04 1.30
N SER A 81 0.64 -1.01 0.58
CA SER A 81 1.11 -1.28 -0.79
C SER A 81 0.11 -0.91 -1.90
N GLU A 82 -1.07 -0.39 -1.56
CA GLU A 82 -2.08 -0.01 -2.54
C GLU A 82 -1.68 1.20 -3.38
N GLY A 83 -0.73 1.96 -2.89
CA GLY A 83 -0.04 2.98 -3.64
C GLY A 83 -0.67 4.33 -3.73
N PRO A 84 -0.29 5.19 -4.70
CA PRO A 84 0.92 5.07 -5.51
C PRO A 84 2.22 5.24 -4.68
N PRO A 85 3.29 4.50 -5.02
CA PRO A 85 3.35 3.48 -6.06
C PRO A 85 2.68 2.19 -5.64
N MET A 86 2.11 1.46 -6.62
CA MET A 86 1.35 0.24 -6.40
C MET A 86 2.28 -0.98 -6.35
N LEU A 87 2.33 -1.66 -5.21
CA LEU A 87 3.16 -2.84 -4.98
C LEU A 87 2.27 -4.01 -4.53
N ALA A 88 2.66 -5.23 -4.87
CA ALA A 88 1.92 -6.41 -4.46
C ALA A 88 1.94 -6.59 -2.93
N PRO A 89 0.78 -6.72 -2.26
CA PRO A 89 0.71 -6.88 -0.81
C PRO A 89 1.07 -8.28 -0.31
N GLY A 90 1.31 -9.23 -1.21
CA GLY A 90 1.63 -10.63 -0.88
C GLY A 90 0.44 -11.59 -1.00
N TYR A 91 -0.78 -11.11 -0.90
CA TYR A 91 -2.04 -11.83 -1.18
C TYR A 91 -3.12 -10.79 -1.54
N ASN A 92 -4.22 -11.21 -2.15
CA ASN A 92 -5.26 -10.31 -2.67
C ASN A 92 -4.64 -9.18 -3.51
N SER A 93 -3.70 -9.55 -4.40
CA SER A 93 -2.90 -8.61 -5.19
C SER A 93 -3.51 -8.30 -6.55
N ASN A 94 -4.68 -8.85 -6.86
CA ASN A 94 -5.31 -8.68 -8.15
C ASN A 94 -5.79 -7.24 -8.33
N LEU A 95 -5.68 -6.79 -9.58
CA LEU A 95 -6.10 -5.46 -9.99
C LEU A 95 -7.09 -5.56 -11.13
N GLN A 96 -8.14 -4.75 -11.10
CA GLN A 96 -9.01 -4.55 -12.23
C GLN A 96 -8.83 -3.13 -12.77
N ILE A 97 -8.45 -3.01 -14.05
CA ILE A 97 -8.25 -1.72 -14.72
C ILE A 97 -9.39 -1.50 -15.70
N VAL A 98 -10.14 -0.43 -15.51
CA VAL A 98 -11.28 -0.06 -16.35
C VAL A 98 -11.02 1.29 -17.00
N GLN A 99 -11.14 1.35 -18.32
CA GLN A 99 -11.00 2.59 -19.09
C GLN A 99 -12.40 3.16 -19.38
N GLY A 100 -12.63 4.40 -18.97
CA GLY A 100 -13.80 5.17 -19.28
C GLY A 100 -13.46 6.40 -20.13
N LYS A 101 -14.50 7.11 -20.59
CA LYS A 101 -14.29 8.36 -21.32
C LYS A 101 -13.78 9.45 -20.36
N GLY A 102 -12.52 9.83 -20.51
CA GLY A 102 -11.88 10.87 -19.71
C GLY A 102 -11.37 10.40 -18.34
N TYR A 103 -11.32 9.08 -18.08
CA TYR A 103 -10.73 8.54 -16.86
C TYR A 103 -10.27 7.08 -17.02
N VAL A 104 -9.39 6.67 -16.12
CA VAL A 104 -9.07 5.26 -15.86
C VAL A 104 -9.36 4.98 -14.39
N ALA A 105 -10.03 3.87 -14.10
CA ALA A 105 -10.24 3.39 -12.74
C ALA A 105 -9.40 2.14 -12.50
N ILE A 106 -8.68 2.10 -11.38
CA ILE A 106 -7.91 0.94 -10.95
C ILE A 106 -8.49 0.49 -9.62
N MET A 107 -9.17 -0.65 -9.61
CA MET A 107 -9.66 -1.30 -8.41
C MET A 107 -8.62 -2.29 -7.94
N GLN A 108 -8.31 -2.27 -6.66
CA GLN A 108 -7.45 -3.23 -5.98
C GLN A 108 -8.30 -4.21 -5.20
N GLU A 109 -7.95 -5.50 -5.23
CA GLU A 109 -8.65 -6.54 -4.47
C GLU A 109 -8.48 -6.33 -2.97
N MET A 110 -7.25 -6.03 -2.53
CA MET A 110 -6.97 -5.70 -1.14
C MET A 110 -7.74 -4.44 -0.73
N ILE A 111 -8.54 -4.52 0.33
CA ILE A 111 -9.43 -3.43 0.83
C ILE A 111 -10.48 -2.95 -0.20
N HIS A 112 -10.52 -3.50 -1.41
CA HIS A 112 -11.40 -3.15 -2.55
C HIS A 112 -11.44 -1.65 -2.88
N ASP A 113 -10.35 -0.95 -2.68
CA ASP A 113 -10.28 0.47 -2.99
C ASP A 113 -10.17 0.74 -4.49
N VAL A 114 -10.73 1.86 -4.92
CA VAL A 114 -10.78 2.25 -6.32
C VAL A 114 -10.12 3.61 -6.52
N ARG A 115 -9.01 3.61 -7.24
CA ARG A 115 -8.33 4.82 -7.64
C ARG A 115 -8.86 5.32 -8.97
N ILE A 116 -9.49 6.50 -8.98
CA ILE A 116 -9.96 7.17 -10.19
C ILE A 116 -8.89 8.14 -10.67
N ILE A 117 -8.48 7.99 -11.91
CA ILE A 117 -7.44 8.79 -12.57
C ILE A 117 -8.09 9.56 -13.72
N PRO A 118 -8.41 10.85 -13.56
CA PRO A 118 -8.87 11.68 -14.67
C PRO A 118 -7.82 11.76 -15.77
N THR A 119 -8.25 11.66 -17.04
CA THR A 119 -7.41 11.77 -18.25
C THR A 119 -7.93 12.88 -19.18
N ASP A 120 -8.59 13.86 -18.62
CA ASP A 120 -9.26 14.97 -19.29
C ASP A 120 -8.44 16.27 -19.28
N ASN A 121 -7.16 16.20 -18.88
CA ASN A 121 -6.24 17.32 -18.70
C ASN A 121 -6.67 18.29 -17.59
N SER A 122 -7.51 17.88 -16.65
CA SER A 122 -7.83 18.69 -15.47
C SER A 122 -6.59 18.90 -14.59
N ALA A 123 -6.50 20.08 -13.98
CA ALA A 123 -5.43 20.40 -13.04
C ALA A 123 -5.55 19.59 -11.75
N HIS A 124 -4.43 19.44 -11.04
CA HIS A 124 -4.45 18.91 -9.68
C HIS A 124 -5.29 19.75 -8.73
N LEU A 125 -5.75 19.11 -7.66
CA LEU A 125 -6.41 19.80 -6.56
C LEU A 125 -5.49 20.87 -5.93
N PRO A 126 -6.05 21.90 -5.30
CA PRO A 126 -5.25 22.84 -4.52
C PRO A 126 -4.31 22.14 -3.52
N SER A 127 -3.10 22.65 -3.34
CA SER A 127 -2.04 22.03 -2.54
C SER A 127 -2.34 21.90 -1.05
N ASN A 128 -3.42 22.47 -0.56
CA ASN A 128 -3.90 22.33 0.82
C ASN A 128 -4.90 21.17 1.00
N ILE A 129 -5.23 20.44 -0.08
CA ILE A 129 -6.08 19.25 -0.03
C ILE A 129 -5.18 18.03 -0.17
N HIS A 130 -5.14 17.19 0.87
CA HIS A 130 -4.31 15.99 0.92
C HIS A 130 -5.19 14.73 1.01
N LEU A 131 -4.87 13.73 0.21
CA LEU A 131 -5.61 12.47 0.11
C LEU A 131 -4.69 11.29 0.48
N TYR A 132 -5.28 10.18 0.91
CA TYR A 132 -4.50 8.98 1.28
C TYR A 132 -3.66 8.45 0.12
N PHE A 133 -4.21 8.44 -1.09
CA PHE A 133 -3.52 8.00 -2.31
C PHE A 133 -3.03 9.16 -3.18
N GLY A 134 -3.02 10.38 -2.64
CA GLY A 134 -2.71 11.56 -3.41
C GLY A 134 -3.79 11.89 -4.44
N ASP A 135 -3.55 12.94 -5.19
CA ASP A 135 -4.39 13.39 -6.30
C ASP A 135 -3.72 13.02 -7.62
N SER A 136 -4.32 12.12 -8.37
CA SER A 136 -3.78 11.56 -9.61
C SER A 136 -4.34 12.25 -10.84
N ARG A 137 -3.48 12.53 -11.83
CA ARG A 137 -3.87 13.00 -13.16
C ARG A 137 -3.13 12.18 -14.22
N GLY A 138 -3.87 11.70 -15.20
CA GLY A 138 -3.34 10.84 -16.26
C GLY A 138 -3.38 11.48 -17.63
N HIS A 139 -2.47 11.06 -18.49
CA HIS A 139 -2.50 11.33 -19.92
C HIS A 139 -1.91 10.16 -20.70
N TRP A 140 -2.21 10.10 -21.99
CA TRP A 140 -1.72 9.02 -22.84
C TRP A 140 -0.51 9.47 -23.68
N GLU A 141 0.55 8.69 -23.62
CA GLU A 141 1.72 8.77 -24.50
C GLU A 141 1.76 7.51 -25.38
N GLY A 142 1.13 7.56 -26.54
CA GLY A 142 0.96 6.38 -27.38
C GLY A 142 0.13 5.30 -26.69
N ASN A 143 0.73 4.14 -26.40
CA ASN A 143 0.11 3.03 -25.68
C ASN A 143 0.43 3.00 -24.16
N THR A 144 1.02 4.06 -23.65
CA THR A 144 1.39 4.20 -22.24
C THR A 144 0.47 5.22 -21.56
N LEU A 145 -0.18 4.82 -20.48
CA LEU A 145 -0.81 5.74 -19.54
C LEU A 145 0.29 6.27 -18.61
N VAL A 146 0.48 7.59 -18.62
CA VAL A 146 1.35 8.28 -17.67
C VAL A 146 0.48 8.94 -16.62
N VAL A 147 0.78 8.70 -15.35
CA VAL A 147 0.02 9.24 -14.22
C VAL A 147 0.94 10.03 -13.32
N ASP A 148 0.60 11.27 -13.10
CA ASP A 148 1.24 12.18 -12.15
C ASP A 148 0.39 12.22 -10.86
N THR A 149 1.04 12.06 -9.69
CA THR A 149 0.33 12.04 -8.41
C THR A 149 1.07 12.87 -7.38
N THR A 150 0.35 13.82 -6.81
CA THR A 150 0.81 14.73 -5.74
C THR A 150 -0.22 14.76 -4.60
N ASN A 151 -0.10 15.71 -3.69
CA ASN A 151 -1.11 15.98 -2.64
C ASN A 151 -1.37 14.78 -1.72
N PHE A 152 -0.33 14.05 -1.36
CA PHE A 152 -0.42 12.96 -0.39
C PHE A 152 -0.60 13.50 1.04
N THR A 153 -1.30 12.75 1.88
CA THR A 153 -1.27 12.95 3.33
C THR A 153 0.00 12.36 3.94
N ASP A 154 0.42 12.85 5.07
CA ASP A 154 1.54 12.28 5.83
C ASP A 154 1.21 10.93 6.48
N LYS A 155 -0.09 10.54 6.53
CA LYS A 155 -0.56 9.28 7.14
C LYS A 155 -0.22 8.05 6.33
N THR A 156 -0.02 8.19 5.02
CA THR A 156 0.36 7.11 4.09
C THR A 156 1.80 7.22 3.61
N ALA A 157 2.69 7.76 4.43
CA ALA A 157 4.10 7.97 4.10
C ALA A 157 4.77 6.72 3.52
N PHE A 158 5.12 6.79 2.25
CA PHE A 158 5.80 5.70 1.55
C PHE A 158 7.30 5.74 1.86
N ARG A 159 7.81 4.69 2.53
CA ARG A 159 9.25 4.50 2.83
C ARG A 159 9.95 5.73 3.45
N GLY A 160 9.26 6.48 4.29
CA GLY A 160 9.80 7.67 4.98
C GLY A 160 9.55 9.00 4.27
N SER A 161 8.84 9.00 3.13
CA SER A 161 8.31 10.22 2.50
C SER A 161 7.22 10.89 3.36
N GLY A 162 6.69 11.99 2.89
CA GLY A 162 5.61 12.73 3.54
C GLY A 162 4.69 13.40 2.52
N GLU A 163 4.11 14.54 2.90
CA GLU A 163 3.19 15.32 2.05
C GLU A 163 3.86 15.87 0.77
N LYS A 164 5.19 15.87 0.72
CA LYS A 164 5.96 16.30 -0.45
C LYS A 164 6.23 15.18 -1.44
N LEU A 165 5.68 14.00 -1.18
CA LEU A 165 5.79 12.87 -2.11
C LEU A 165 5.17 13.25 -3.45
N HIS A 166 5.94 12.99 -4.51
CA HIS A 166 5.52 13.05 -5.90
C HIS A 166 5.80 11.70 -6.55
N VAL A 167 4.82 11.14 -7.23
CA VAL A 167 4.96 9.86 -7.92
C VAL A 167 4.53 10.02 -9.36
N VAL A 168 5.40 9.63 -10.28
CA VAL A 168 5.07 9.48 -11.70
C VAL A 168 5.03 8.00 -12.03
N GLU A 169 3.90 7.53 -12.54
CA GLU A 169 3.69 6.13 -12.90
C GLU A 169 3.49 5.99 -14.40
N LYS A 170 3.93 4.87 -14.97
CA LYS A 170 3.74 4.51 -16.37
C LYS A 170 3.19 3.10 -16.48
N PHE A 171 2.05 2.98 -17.14
CA PHE A 171 1.39 1.70 -17.40
C PHE A 171 1.46 1.44 -18.91
N THR A 172 2.32 0.53 -19.33
CA THR A 172 2.51 0.19 -20.74
C THR A 172 2.07 -1.25 -20.99
N ARG A 173 1.08 -1.44 -21.85
CA ARG A 173 0.72 -2.78 -22.29
C ARG A 173 1.80 -3.32 -23.22
N THR A 174 2.52 -4.35 -22.81
CA THR A 174 3.63 -4.95 -23.54
C THR A 174 3.24 -6.21 -24.32
N ALA A 175 2.15 -6.87 -23.89
CA ALA A 175 1.56 -8.02 -24.55
C ALA A 175 0.06 -8.07 -24.26
N ASP A 176 -0.66 -9.04 -24.84
CA ASP A 176 -2.10 -9.22 -24.58
C ASP A 176 -2.41 -9.60 -23.13
N ASP A 177 -1.45 -10.16 -22.44
CA ASP A 177 -1.51 -10.69 -21.09
C ASP A 177 -0.52 -10.01 -20.13
N ALA A 178 0.14 -8.90 -20.54
CA ALA A 178 1.17 -8.26 -19.72
C ALA A 178 1.12 -6.73 -19.76
N ILE A 179 1.29 -6.13 -18.59
CA ILE A 179 1.50 -4.69 -18.40
C ILE A 179 2.85 -4.49 -17.71
N LYS A 180 3.70 -3.68 -18.31
CA LYS A 180 4.86 -3.14 -17.62
C LYS A 180 4.41 -1.92 -16.80
N TYR A 181 4.60 -1.99 -15.51
CA TYR A 181 4.37 -0.90 -14.58
C TYR A 181 5.70 -0.33 -14.12
N GLU A 182 5.92 0.93 -14.37
CA GLU A 182 7.10 1.68 -13.98
C GLU A 182 6.66 2.85 -13.09
N PHE A 183 7.46 3.16 -12.09
CA PHE A 183 7.20 4.34 -11.29
C PHE A 183 8.49 5.05 -10.88
N THR A 184 8.39 6.36 -10.73
CA THR A 184 9.44 7.22 -10.17
C THR A 184 8.90 7.90 -8.93
N VAL A 185 9.67 7.83 -7.87
CA VAL A 185 9.36 8.44 -6.58
C VAL A 185 10.31 9.61 -6.37
N ASP A 186 9.76 10.77 -6.06
CA ASP A 186 10.50 11.99 -5.72
C ASP A 186 9.95 12.61 -4.44
N ASP A 187 10.83 12.83 -3.48
CA ASP A 187 10.58 13.62 -2.27
C ASP A 187 11.93 14.12 -1.75
N ALA A 188 12.26 15.35 -2.09
CA ALA A 188 13.51 16.00 -1.69
C ALA A 188 13.66 16.15 -0.17
N THR A 189 12.60 15.93 0.61
CA THR A 189 12.66 15.88 2.08
C THR A 189 12.97 14.48 2.63
N ALA A 190 12.88 13.46 1.77
CA ALA A 190 13.13 12.06 2.12
C ALA A 190 14.44 11.52 1.51
N TRP A 191 14.71 11.81 0.25
CA TRP A 191 15.88 11.29 -0.48
C TRP A 191 16.65 12.41 -1.19
N ALA A 192 17.95 12.22 -1.34
CA ALA A 192 18.82 13.17 -2.04
C ALA A 192 18.56 13.26 -3.55
N LYS A 193 17.92 12.24 -4.12
CA LYS A 193 17.57 12.15 -5.55
C LYS A 193 16.36 11.23 -5.75
N PRO A 194 15.58 11.45 -6.82
CA PRO A 194 14.50 10.54 -7.21
C PRO A 194 15.01 9.14 -7.50
N TRP A 195 14.14 8.15 -7.37
CA TRP A 195 14.45 6.77 -7.73
C TRP A 195 13.26 6.11 -8.43
N SER A 196 13.57 5.12 -9.27
CA SER A 196 12.58 4.46 -10.10
C SER A 196 12.65 2.95 -9.95
N ALA A 197 11.51 2.32 -10.12
CA ALA A 197 11.39 0.87 -10.15
C ALA A 197 10.42 0.43 -11.26
N GLU A 198 10.51 -0.83 -11.64
CA GLU A 198 9.58 -1.44 -12.59
C GLU A 198 9.20 -2.86 -12.18
N VAL A 199 8.00 -3.25 -12.52
CA VAL A 199 7.47 -4.59 -12.35
C VAL A 199 6.57 -4.93 -13.53
N THR A 200 6.54 -6.20 -13.94
CA THR A 200 5.59 -6.67 -14.94
C THR A 200 4.42 -7.33 -14.25
N TRP A 201 3.21 -6.91 -14.58
CA TRP A 201 1.97 -7.54 -14.15
C TRP A 201 1.48 -8.49 -15.24
N ALA A 202 1.15 -9.70 -14.85
CA ALA A 202 0.54 -10.69 -15.72
C ALA A 202 -0.98 -10.63 -15.60
N LYS A 203 -1.68 -11.02 -16.69
CA LYS A 203 -3.12 -11.16 -16.67
C LYS A 203 -3.49 -12.40 -15.88
N GLU A 204 -4.37 -12.22 -14.90
CA GLU A 204 -4.99 -13.32 -14.16
C GLU A 204 -6.30 -13.75 -14.84
N ALA A 205 -6.55 -15.06 -14.87
CA ALA A 205 -7.76 -15.63 -15.45
C ALA A 205 -8.94 -15.69 -14.46
N GLY A 206 -8.67 -15.58 -13.17
CA GLY A 206 -9.66 -15.65 -12.11
C GLY A 206 -10.44 -14.35 -11.91
N PRO A 207 -11.52 -14.40 -11.14
CA PRO A 207 -12.24 -13.19 -10.72
C PRO A 207 -11.43 -12.43 -9.67
N VAL A 208 -11.66 -11.13 -9.57
CA VAL A 208 -11.29 -10.34 -8.39
C VAL A 208 -12.34 -10.62 -7.32
N PHE A 209 -11.88 -11.05 -6.14
CA PHE A 209 -12.78 -11.35 -5.02
C PHE A 209 -13.05 -10.12 -4.17
N GLU A 210 -14.16 -10.13 -3.47
CA GLU A 210 -14.44 -9.15 -2.44
C GLU A 210 -13.49 -9.35 -1.25
N TYR A 211 -12.83 -8.27 -0.83
CA TYR A 211 -12.07 -8.24 0.41
C TYR A 211 -12.91 -7.60 1.51
N ALA A 212 -13.69 -8.40 2.21
CA ALA A 212 -14.64 -7.97 3.25
C ALA A 212 -13.89 -7.63 4.56
N CYS A 213 -13.09 -6.57 4.56
CA CYS A 213 -12.22 -6.20 5.68
C CYS A 213 -12.99 -5.79 6.94
N GLN A 214 -14.15 -5.15 6.79
CA GLN A 214 -14.92 -4.62 7.92
C GLN A 214 -15.85 -5.66 8.54
N GLU A 215 -16.35 -6.58 7.76
CA GLU A 215 -17.23 -7.65 8.18
C GLU A 215 -16.46 -8.61 9.10
N GLY A 216 -16.93 -8.68 10.35
CA GLY A 216 -16.28 -9.52 11.36
C GLY A 216 -14.90 -9.04 11.82
N ASN A 217 -14.54 -7.77 11.63
CA ASN A 217 -13.30 -7.18 12.15
C ASN A 217 -13.34 -7.06 13.69
N TYR A 218 -13.42 -8.20 14.35
CA TYR A 218 -13.32 -8.27 15.81
C TYR A 218 -11.91 -8.00 16.33
N GLY A 219 -10.89 -8.04 15.48
CA GLY A 219 -9.50 -7.79 15.82
C GLY A 219 -9.30 -6.43 16.46
N MET A 220 -9.85 -5.37 15.90
CA MET A 220 -9.79 -4.00 16.45
C MET A 220 -10.35 -3.95 17.87
N LYS A 221 -11.59 -4.43 18.06
CA LYS A 221 -12.25 -4.44 19.37
C LYS A 221 -11.49 -5.28 20.38
N ASN A 222 -11.02 -6.47 19.99
CA ASN A 222 -10.33 -7.39 20.89
C ASN A 222 -8.96 -6.85 21.30
N ASN A 223 -8.21 -6.26 20.40
CA ASN A 223 -6.92 -5.65 20.69
C ASN A 223 -7.05 -4.49 21.68
N LEU A 224 -7.99 -3.57 21.47
CA LEU A 224 -8.21 -2.44 22.37
C LEU A 224 -8.74 -2.87 23.74
N SER A 225 -9.66 -3.83 23.81
CA SER A 225 -10.16 -4.35 25.09
C SER A 225 -9.07 -5.14 25.83
N GLY A 226 -8.22 -5.86 25.14
CA GLY A 226 -7.05 -6.52 25.71
C GLY A 226 -6.06 -5.53 26.32
N ALA A 227 -5.80 -4.42 25.64
CA ALA A 227 -4.98 -3.32 26.18
C ALA A 227 -5.58 -2.75 27.47
N ARG A 228 -6.87 -2.42 27.49
CA ARG A 228 -7.58 -1.95 28.72
C ARG A 228 -7.50 -2.95 29.87
N ALA A 229 -7.64 -4.24 29.57
CA ALA A 229 -7.51 -5.28 30.60
C ALA A 229 -6.08 -5.34 31.18
N THR A 230 -5.07 -5.14 30.35
CA THR A 230 -3.66 -5.11 30.78
C THR A 230 -3.36 -3.89 31.64
N GLU A 231 -3.84 -2.72 31.25
CA GLU A 231 -3.69 -1.48 32.02
C GLU A 231 -4.36 -1.59 33.40
N LYS A 232 -5.58 -2.15 33.44
CA LYS A 232 -6.29 -2.37 34.71
C LYS A 232 -5.49 -3.27 35.64
N LYS A 233 -4.97 -4.40 35.15
CA LYS A 233 -4.13 -5.30 35.95
C LYS A 233 -2.86 -4.61 36.49
N ALA A 234 -2.23 -3.79 35.65
CA ALA A 234 -1.03 -3.03 36.04
C ALA A 234 -1.35 -2.02 37.15
N ALA A 235 -2.47 -1.31 37.06
CA ALA A 235 -2.91 -0.36 38.06
C ALA A 235 -3.26 -1.05 39.39
N GLU A 236 -3.96 -2.20 39.37
CA GLU A 236 -4.26 -3.01 40.53
C GLU A 236 -2.99 -3.52 41.23
N ALA A 237 -2.01 -4.01 40.46
CA ALA A 237 -0.72 -4.46 40.98
C ALA A 237 0.10 -3.31 41.60
N ALA A 238 0.04 -2.11 41.06
CA ALA A 238 0.67 -0.92 41.62
C ALA A 238 0.00 -0.46 42.92
N ALA A 239 -1.32 -0.55 42.98
CA ALA A 239 -2.09 -0.21 44.21
C ALA A 239 -1.81 -1.20 45.35
N ALA A 240 -1.65 -2.50 45.07
CA ALA A 240 -1.36 -3.54 46.05
C ALA A 240 0.06 -3.44 46.67
N LYS A 241 0.97 -2.66 46.08
CA LYS A 241 2.33 -2.43 46.59
C LYS A 241 2.47 -1.21 47.49
N LYS A 242 1.41 -0.43 47.63
CA LYS A 242 1.31 0.75 48.52
C LYS A 242 0.63 0.36 49.82
#